data_eaff2c1eecc754493cf5770eb95d1edf
#
_entry.id   eaff2c1eecc754493cf5770eb95d1edf
#
_cell.length_a   1.000
_cell.length_b   1.000
_cell.length_c   1.000
_cell.angle_alpha   90.00
_cell.angle_beta   90.00
_cell.angle_gamma   90.00
#
_symmetry.space_group_name_H-M   'P 1'
#
loop_
_entity.id
_entity.type
_entity.pdbx_description
1 polymer ?
#
loop_
_entity_poly.entity_id
_entity_poly.type
_entity_poly.pdbx_seq_one_letter_code
_entity_poly.pdbx_strand_id
1 'polypeptide(L)'
;MRYLWRAVDQDGNVLDILVTDRRDTKAAKRFFRKLLKGTETLPRVVVTDKLRSYGAAHREVMPSVEHRSSKYLNNRAENSHIPTRERERGMKGFRSVRTAQRLLASFSRISPHFRPHRHRMTPRGYRTEMTNRFTIWHQITGTTLMAATA
;
A
#
# COMPACT_ATOMS: atom_id res chain seq x y z
N MET A 1 12.92 -15.84 -6.57
CA MET A 1 12.62 -14.40 -6.56
C MET A 1 11.12 -14.21 -6.39
N ARG A 2 10.65 -13.21 -5.62
CA ARG A 2 9.22 -12.93 -5.40
C ARG A 2 8.91 -11.52 -5.86
N TYR A 3 7.68 -11.29 -6.31
CA TYR A 3 7.24 -10.01 -6.84
C TYR A 3 6.11 -9.45 -5.98
N LEU A 4 6.23 -8.18 -5.61
CA LEU A 4 5.21 -7.44 -4.87
C LEU A 4 4.43 -6.53 -5.83
N TRP A 5 3.14 -6.77 -5.95
CA TRP A 5 2.18 -5.90 -6.61
C TRP A 5 1.55 -5.00 -5.57
N ARG A 6 1.40 -3.73 -5.88
CA ARG A 6 0.82 -2.75 -4.97
C ARG A 6 0.00 -1.74 -5.73
N ALA A 7 -1.19 -1.45 -5.24
CA ALA A 7 -2.02 -0.35 -5.70
C ALA A 7 -2.08 0.72 -4.62
N VAL A 8 -2.05 1.98 -5.04
CA VAL A 8 -2.22 3.15 -4.18
C VAL A 8 -3.27 4.07 -4.79
N ASP A 9 -3.96 4.81 -3.93
CA ASP A 9 -4.88 5.86 -4.35
C ASP A 9 -4.15 7.16 -4.73
N GLN A 10 -4.92 8.17 -5.07
CA GLN A 10 -4.41 9.50 -5.40
C GLN A 10 -3.69 10.20 -4.25
N ASP A 11 -3.94 9.80 -3.00
CA ASP A 11 -3.32 10.35 -1.80
C ASP A 11 -2.09 9.54 -1.35
N GLY A 12 -1.82 8.41 -2.02
CA GLY A 12 -0.69 7.52 -1.72
C GLY A 12 -1.00 6.45 -0.69
N ASN A 13 -2.26 6.30 -0.26
CA ASN A 13 -2.66 5.22 0.64
C ASN A 13 -2.68 3.90 -0.12
N VAL A 14 -2.23 2.85 0.55
CA VAL A 14 -2.19 1.53 -0.06
C VAL A 14 -3.58 0.90 -0.05
N LEU A 15 -4.13 0.69 -1.24
CA LEU A 15 -5.43 0.05 -1.44
C LEU A 15 -5.33 -1.46 -1.29
N ASP A 16 -4.36 -2.07 -1.98
CA ASP A 16 -4.15 -3.52 -1.91
C ASP A 16 -2.72 -3.92 -2.28
N ILE A 17 -2.34 -5.13 -1.86
CA ILE A 17 -1.07 -5.77 -2.20
C ILE A 17 -1.25 -7.25 -2.52
N LEU A 18 -0.36 -7.76 -3.40
CA LEU A 18 -0.27 -9.18 -3.73
C LEU A 18 1.19 -9.59 -3.90
N VAL A 19 1.59 -10.68 -3.26
CA VAL A 19 2.90 -11.30 -3.47
C VAL A 19 2.74 -12.51 -4.38
N THR A 20 3.55 -12.59 -5.43
CA THR A 20 3.52 -13.68 -6.41
C THR A 20 4.91 -14.21 -6.72
N ASP A 21 4.95 -15.43 -7.29
CA ASP A 21 6.19 -16.05 -7.75
C ASP A 21 6.62 -15.56 -9.12
N ARG A 22 5.67 -15.07 -9.93
CA ARG A 22 5.89 -14.61 -11.29
C ARG A 22 5.34 -13.20 -11.50
N ARG A 23 5.94 -12.49 -12.46
CA ARG A 23 5.51 -11.15 -12.89
C ARG A 23 4.96 -11.23 -14.32
N ASP A 24 3.88 -11.98 -14.46
CA ASP A 24 3.22 -12.25 -15.74
C ASP A 24 1.79 -11.68 -15.80
N THR A 25 1.13 -11.84 -16.96
CA THR A 25 -0.24 -11.38 -17.18
C THR A 25 -1.24 -12.07 -16.25
N LYS A 26 -1.02 -13.34 -15.90
CA LYS A 26 -1.90 -14.08 -14.98
C LYS A 26 -1.85 -13.49 -13.57
N ALA A 27 -0.66 -13.14 -13.09
CA ALA A 27 -0.47 -12.47 -11.81
C ALA A 27 -1.09 -11.07 -11.80
N ALA A 28 -0.93 -10.30 -12.89
CA ALA A 28 -1.54 -8.99 -13.05
C ALA A 28 -3.07 -9.06 -13.04
N LYS A 29 -3.69 -10.00 -13.76
CA LYS A 29 -5.13 -10.23 -13.72
C LYS A 29 -5.63 -10.58 -12.33
N ARG A 30 -4.92 -11.47 -11.63
CA ARG A 30 -5.26 -11.86 -10.25
C ARG A 30 -5.20 -10.65 -9.33
N PHE A 31 -4.19 -9.78 -9.49
CA PHE A 31 -4.05 -8.57 -8.70
C PHE A 31 -5.19 -7.59 -8.96
N PHE A 32 -5.52 -7.28 -10.21
CA PHE A 32 -6.62 -6.39 -10.56
C PHE A 32 -7.98 -6.90 -10.07
N ARG A 33 -8.27 -8.20 -10.24
CA ARG A 33 -9.51 -8.79 -9.72
C ARG A 33 -9.60 -8.68 -8.19
N LYS A 34 -8.48 -8.90 -7.49
CA LYS A 34 -8.41 -8.75 -6.04
C LYS A 34 -8.64 -7.30 -5.62
N LEU A 35 -8.01 -6.36 -6.30
CA LEU A 35 -8.16 -4.92 -6.05
C LEU A 35 -9.62 -4.48 -6.19
N LEU A 36 -10.28 -4.84 -7.30
CA LEU A 36 -11.68 -4.47 -7.56
C LEU A 36 -12.65 -5.05 -6.52
N LYS A 37 -12.39 -6.27 -6.04
CA LYS A 37 -13.20 -6.83 -4.93
C LYS A 37 -13.04 -6.07 -3.62
N GLY A 38 -11.87 -5.47 -3.38
CA GLY A 38 -11.59 -4.73 -2.15
C GLY A 38 -12.06 -3.28 -2.16
N THR A 39 -12.18 -2.67 -3.34
CA THR A 39 -12.57 -1.26 -3.47
C THR A 39 -14.06 -1.07 -3.74
N GLU A 40 -14.78 -2.13 -4.15
CA GLU A 40 -16.21 -2.12 -4.51
C GLU A 40 -16.60 -1.12 -5.60
N THR A 41 -15.67 -0.30 -6.06
CA THR A 41 -15.89 0.71 -7.09
C THR A 41 -14.82 0.63 -8.18
N LEU A 42 -15.23 0.89 -9.42
CA LEU A 42 -14.29 1.01 -10.54
C LEU A 42 -13.59 2.38 -10.50
N PRO A 43 -12.27 2.42 -10.60
CA PRO A 43 -11.54 3.68 -10.72
C PRO A 43 -11.81 4.31 -12.09
N ARG A 44 -11.76 5.63 -12.18
CA ARG A 44 -11.83 6.33 -13.49
C ARG A 44 -10.58 6.09 -14.33
N VAL A 45 -9.42 6.08 -13.69
CA VAL A 45 -8.11 5.95 -14.33
C VAL A 45 -7.24 5.00 -13.51
N VAL A 46 -6.55 4.11 -14.19
CA VAL A 46 -5.48 3.29 -13.63
C VAL A 46 -4.15 3.69 -14.24
N VAL A 47 -3.19 4.04 -13.40
CA VAL A 47 -1.82 4.34 -13.81
C VAL A 47 -0.91 3.18 -13.44
N THR A 48 -0.12 2.71 -14.40
CA THR A 48 0.87 1.64 -14.17
C THR A 48 2.23 2.02 -14.73
N ASP A 49 3.27 1.27 -14.35
CA ASP A 49 4.54 1.28 -15.07
C ASP A 49 4.39 0.68 -16.49
N LYS A 50 5.48 0.68 -17.26
CA LYS A 50 5.50 0.17 -18.64
C LYS A 50 5.53 -1.37 -18.75
N LEU A 51 5.22 -2.11 -17.67
CA LEU A 51 5.20 -3.56 -17.72
C LEU A 51 4.09 -4.06 -18.64
N ARG A 52 4.44 -4.82 -19.68
CA ARG A 52 3.49 -5.32 -20.70
C ARG A 52 2.33 -6.13 -20.13
N SER A 53 2.55 -6.86 -19.04
CA SER A 53 1.52 -7.66 -18.37
C SER A 53 0.36 -6.82 -17.83
N TYR A 54 0.58 -5.56 -17.45
CA TYR A 54 -0.49 -4.67 -17.01
C TYR A 54 -1.46 -4.33 -18.12
N GLY A 55 -0.97 -3.94 -19.30
CA GLY A 55 -1.83 -3.60 -20.43
C GLY A 55 -2.71 -4.77 -20.88
N ALA A 56 -2.15 -5.98 -20.95
CA ALA A 56 -2.91 -7.18 -21.29
C ALA A 56 -3.96 -7.54 -20.23
N ALA A 57 -3.59 -7.46 -18.96
CA ALA A 57 -4.50 -7.74 -17.86
C ALA A 57 -5.62 -6.70 -17.74
N HIS A 58 -5.30 -5.42 -17.94
CA HIS A 58 -6.25 -4.31 -17.89
C HIS A 58 -7.37 -4.46 -18.93
N ARG A 59 -7.03 -4.71 -20.20
CA ARG A 59 -8.00 -4.89 -21.27
C ARG A 59 -9.02 -6.00 -20.99
N GLU A 60 -8.63 -7.03 -20.23
CA GLU A 60 -9.53 -8.13 -19.89
C GLU A 60 -10.35 -7.88 -18.62
N VAL A 61 -9.76 -7.25 -17.60
CA VAL A 61 -10.38 -7.13 -16.26
C VAL A 61 -11.18 -5.86 -16.12
N MET A 62 -10.75 -4.76 -16.76
CA MET A 62 -11.34 -3.42 -16.63
C MET A 62 -11.32 -2.66 -17.96
N PRO A 63 -11.95 -3.18 -19.03
CA PRO A 63 -11.88 -2.57 -20.37
C PRO A 63 -12.47 -1.16 -20.43
N SER A 64 -13.41 -0.81 -19.55
CA SER A 64 -14.06 0.49 -19.48
C SER A 64 -13.26 1.55 -18.72
N VAL A 65 -12.18 1.17 -18.04
CA VAL A 65 -11.34 2.07 -17.23
C VAL A 65 -10.21 2.64 -18.09
N GLU A 66 -9.95 3.92 -18.00
CA GLU A 66 -8.81 4.53 -18.69
C GLU A 66 -7.49 4.00 -18.13
N HIS A 67 -6.60 3.49 -19.01
CA HIS A 67 -5.29 2.99 -18.63
C HIS A 67 -4.17 3.91 -19.11
N ARG A 68 -3.42 4.47 -18.20
CA ARG A 68 -2.22 5.28 -18.46
C ARG A 68 -0.97 4.49 -18.08
N SER A 69 -0.17 4.11 -19.06
CA SER A 69 1.12 3.44 -18.85
C SER A 69 2.25 4.45 -18.95
N SER A 70 2.88 4.80 -17.83
CA SER A 70 3.96 5.79 -17.80
C SER A 70 4.94 5.49 -16.67
N LYS A 71 6.24 5.63 -16.97
CA LYS A 71 7.29 5.52 -15.95
C LYS A 71 7.19 6.63 -14.89
N TYR A 72 6.82 7.85 -15.31
CA TYR A 72 6.86 9.04 -14.44
C TYR A 72 5.58 9.24 -13.63
N LEU A 73 4.43 8.79 -14.12
CA LEU A 73 3.16 8.92 -13.40
C LEU A 73 3.01 7.91 -12.26
N ASN A 74 3.90 6.92 -12.18
CA ASN A 74 3.85 5.85 -11.17
C ASN A 74 4.65 6.16 -9.89
N ASN A 75 5.20 7.36 -9.75
CA ASN A 75 6.07 7.74 -8.62
C ASN A 75 5.40 7.54 -7.25
N ARG A 76 4.09 7.72 -7.13
CA ARG A 76 3.36 7.50 -5.87
C ARG A 76 3.40 6.04 -5.44
N ALA A 77 3.19 5.13 -6.37
CA ALA A 77 3.28 3.69 -6.09
C ALA A 77 4.73 3.31 -5.72
N GLU A 78 5.73 3.85 -6.41
CA GLU A 78 7.14 3.61 -6.10
C GLU A 78 7.52 4.12 -4.71
N ASN A 79 7.14 5.35 -4.36
CA ASN A 79 7.40 5.92 -3.04
C ASN A 79 6.69 5.14 -1.91
N SER A 80 5.54 4.57 -2.17
CA SER A 80 4.80 3.75 -1.20
C SER A 80 5.54 2.47 -0.79
N HIS A 81 6.52 2.01 -1.60
CA HIS A 81 7.36 0.86 -1.27
C HIS A 81 8.46 1.17 -0.24
N ILE A 82 8.85 2.42 -0.06
CA ILE A 82 9.97 2.81 0.82
C ILE A 82 9.79 2.28 2.24
N PRO A 83 8.67 2.53 2.94
CA PRO A 83 8.46 2.04 4.30
C PRO A 83 8.51 0.51 4.40
N THR A 84 8.03 -0.17 3.35
CA THR A 84 8.04 -1.63 3.28
C THR A 84 9.46 -2.18 3.15
N ARG A 85 10.29 -1.56 2.31
CA ARG A 85 11.70 -1.96 2.14
C ARG A 85 12.53 -1.73 3.40
N GLU A 86 12.30 -0.62 4.09
CA GLU A 86 12.95 -0.34 5.39
C GLU A 86 12.62 -1.44 6.40
N ARG A 87 11.34 -1.81 6.49
CA ARG A 87 10.90 -2.86 7.41
C ARG A 87 11.46 -4.23 7.05
N GLU A 88 11.46 -4.59 5.77
CA GLU A 88 12.02 -5.84 5.27
C GLU A 88 13.51 -5.97 5.60
N ARG A 89 14.28 -4.91 5.40
CA ARG A 89 15.72 -4.88 5.76
C ARG A 89 15.93 -5.11 7.26
N GLY A 90 15.15 -4.43 8.12
CA GLY A 90 15.21 -4.61 9.58
C GLY A 90 14.85 -6.02 10.03
N MET A 91 14.01 -6.73 9.28
CA MET A 91 13.58 -8.10 9.57
C MET A 91 14.48 -9.17 8.93
N LYS A 92 15.51 -8.80 8.19
CA LYS A 92 16.38 -9.71 7.42
C LYS A 92 15.62 -10.61 6.44
N GLY A 93 14.52 -10.08 5.85
CA GLY A 93 13.70 -10.75 4.85
C GLY A 93 12.54 -11.59 5.41
N PHE A 94 11.86 -12.31 4.54
CA PHE A 94 10.70 -13.14 4.86
C PHE A 94 11.00 -14.62 4.62
N ARG A 95 10.62 -15.48 5.59
CA ARG A 95 10.80 -16.94 5.49
C ARG A 95 9.82 -17.59 4.51
N SER A 96 8.62 -17.01 4.31
CA SER A 96 7.61 -17.55 3.41
C SER A 96 6.79 -16.46 2.74
N VAL A 97 6.22 -16.77 1.56
CA VAL A 97 5.30 -15.89 0.82
C VAL A 97 4.06 -15.57 1.63
N ARG A 98 3.51 -16.55 2.33
CA ARG A 98 2.30 -16.38 3.17
C ARG A 98 2.56 -15.40 4.30
N THR A 99 3.69 -15.50 4.97
CA THR A 99 4.10 -14.58 6.03
C THR A 99 4.32 -13.18 5.47
N ALA A 100 5.03 -13.06 4.34
CA ALA A 100 5.21 -11.79 3.64
C ALA A 100 3.86 -11.14 3.29
N GLN A 101 2.95 -11.88 2.66
CA GLN A 101 1.64 -11.38 2.27
C GLN A 101 0.84 -10.87 3.48
N ARG A 102 0.78 -11.63 4.57
CA ARG A 102 0.05 -11.25 5.79
C ARG A 102 0.64 -9.99 6.42
N LEU A 103 1.96 -9.95 6.63
CA LEU A 103 2.63 -8.81 7.24
C LEU A 103 2.47 -7.56 6.38
N LEU A 104 2.70 -7.65 5.08
CA LEU A 104 2.60 -6.52 4.18
C LEU A 104 1.16 -5.99 4.07
N ALA A 105 0.16 -6.89 4.07
CA ALA A 105 -1.24 -6.50 4.07
C ALA A 105 -1.63 -5.72 5.34
N SER A 106 -1.21 -6.19 6.51
CA SER A 106 -1.45 -5.50 7.78
C SER A 106 -0.64 -4.20 7.87
N PHE A 107 0.65 -4.26 7.57
CA PHE A 107 1.55 -3.10 7.64
C PHE A 107 1.12 -1.96 6.72
N SER A 108 0.66 -2.25 5.51
CA SER A 108 0.22 -1.23 4.57
C SER A 108 -1.05 -0.50 5.01
N ARG A 109 -1.88 -1.13 5.82
CA ARG A 109 -3.08 -0.51 6.42
C ARG A 109 -2.77 0.30 7.68
N ILE A 110 -1.84 -0.18 8.50
CA ILE A 110 -1.49 0.44 9.78
C ILE A 110 -0.48 1.58 9.61
N SER A 111 0.53 1.40 8.74
CA SER A 111 1.63 2.35 8.58
C SER A 111 1.19 3.78 8.23
N PRO A 112 0.18 4.02 7.37
CA PRO A 112 -0.31 5.36 7.07
C PRO A 112 -0.90 6.07 8.30
N HIS A 113 -1.50 5.32 9.23
CA HIS A 113 -2.01 5.87 10.48
C HIS A 113 -0.92 6.55 11.31
N PHE A 114 0.31 6.02 11.31
CA PHE A 114 1.44 6.58 12.06
C PHE A 114 2.39 7.45 11.21
N ARG A 115 2.05 7.72 9.95
CA ARG A 115 2.84 8.54 9.03
C ARG A 115 2.00 9.60 8.33
N PRO A 116 1.43 10.58 9.07
CA PRO A 116 0.71 11.68 8.45
C PRO A 116 1.67 12.51 7.58
N HIS A 117 1.13 13.21 6.61
CA HIS A 117 1.90 14.01 5.64
C HIS A 117 2.58 15.21 6.35
N ARG A 118 3.69 14.97 7.00
CA ARG A 118 4.45 15.95 7.79
C ARG A 118 4.76 17.24 7.01
N HIS A 119 5.02 17.14 5.71
CA HIS A 119 5.31 18.27 4.84
C HIS A 119 4.13 19.23 4.63
N ARG A 120 2.92 18.82 5.03
CA ARG A 120 1.70 19.65 4.98
C ARG A 120 1.29 20.21 6.33
N MET A 121 2.10 20.04 7.36
CA MET A 121 1.78 20.39 8.74
C MET A 121 2.87 21.22 9.37
N THR A 122 2.47 22.13 10.27
CA THR A 122 3.41 22.78 11.19
C THR A 122 3.93 21.77 12.22
N PRO A 123 5.10 22.00 12.85
CA PRO A 123 5.62 21.11 13.89
C PRO A 123 4.63 20.91 15.06
N ARG A 124 3.89 21.96 15.44
CA ARG A 124 2.84 21.88 16.48
C ARG A 124 1.67 21.02 15.99
N GLY A 125 1.16 21.29 14.78
CA GLY A 125 0.07 20.53 14.20
C GLY A 125 0.41 19.05 14.05
N TYR A 126 1.64 18.72 13.64
CA TYR A 126 2.10 17.34 13.55
C TYR A 126 2.09 16.63 14.92
N ARG A 127 2.55 17.30 16.00
CA ARG A 127 2.51 16.71 17.34
C ARG A 127 1.09 16.44 17.81
N THR A 128 0.19 17.42 17.63
CA THR A 128 -1.24 17.27 17.98
C THR A 128 -1.86 16.09 17.21
N GLU A 129 -1.63 16.03 15.91
CA GLU A 129 -2.15 14.94 15.06
C GLU A 129 -1.63 13.57 15.51
N MET A 130 -0.34 13.47 15.83
CA MET A 130 0.24 12.20 16.32
C MET A 130 -0.36 11.80 17.67
N THR A 131 -0.54 12.73 18.59
CA THR A 131 -1.21 12.46 19.88
C THR A 131 -2.60 11.90 19.67
N ASN A 132 -3.41 12.53 18.81
CA ASN A 132 -4.76 12.07 18.47
C ASN A 132 -4.75 10.64 17.87
N ARG A 133 -3.82 10.37 16.96
CA ARG A 133 -3.70 9.04 16.33
C ARG A 133 -3.29 7.96 17.32
N PHE A 134 -2.40 8.26 18.26
CA PHE A 134 -2.06 7.33 19.33
C PHE A 134 -3.26 7.10 20.26
N THR A 135 -4.03 8.12 20.60
CA THR A 135 -5.26 7.98 21.40
C THR A 135 -6.25 7.05 20.71
N ILE A 136 -6.55 7.29 19.42
CA ILE A 136 -7.42 6.43 18.62
C ILE A 136 -6.89 4.98 18.57
N TRP A 137 -5.59 4.82 18.38
CA TRP A 137 -4.97 3.50 18.35
C TRP A 137 -5.17 2.74 19.66
N HIS A 138 -4.95 3.41 20.81
CA HIS A 138 -5.17 2.82 22.13
C HIS A 138 -6.62 2.43 22.35
N GLN A 139 -7.57 3.26 21.93
CA GLN A 139 -9.01 2.94 22.00
C GLN A 139 -9.35 1.68 21.20
N ILE A 140 -8.83 1.57 19.97
CA ILE A 140 -9.14 0.42 19.09
C ILE A 140 -8.46 -0.86 19.58
N THR A 141 -7.23 -0.76 20.09
CA THR A 141 -6.44 -1.94 20.49
C THR A 141 -6.65 -2.36 21.94
N GLY A 142 -7.37 -1.55 22.73
CA GLY A 142 -7.54 -1.80 24.18
C GLY A 142 -6.25 -1.69 24.99
N THR A 143 -5.18 -1.12 24.43
CA THR A 143 -3.91 -0.92 25.12
C THR A 143 -4.03 0.29 26.06
N THR A 144 -3.93 0.06 27.37
CA THR A 144 -3.85 1.15 28.33
C THR A 144 -2.53 1.90 28.15
N LEU A 145 -2.58 3.23 28.05
CA LEU A 145 -1.40 4.08 28.15
C LEU A 145 -0.82 3.85 29.55
N MET A 146 0.27 3.08 29.65
CA MET A 146 1.13 3.17 30.81
C MET A 146 1.65 4.61 30.85
N ALA A 147 1.14 5.40 31.78
CA ALA A 147 1.67 6.73 32.02
C ALA A 147 3.18 6.56 32.26
N ALA A 148 3.99 7.14 31.36
CA ALA A 148 5.40 7.30 31.63
C ALA A 148 5.51 8.24 32.83
N THR A 149 5.66 7.68 34.00
CA THR A 149 6.09 8.38 35.19
C THR A 149 7.52 8.81 34.93
N ALA A 150 7.70 10.12 34.72
CA ALA A 150 8.98 10.77 34.60
C ALA A 150 9.79 10.64 35.91
#